data_f9c0dae198595754852e658aa437c601
#
_entry.id   f9c0dae198595754852e658aa437c601
#
_cell.length_a   1.000
_cell.length_b   1.000
_cell.length_c   1.000
_cell.angle_alpha   90.00
_cell.angle_beta   90.00
_cell.angle_gamma   90.00
#
_symmetry.space_group_name_H-M   'P 1'
#
loop_
_entity.id
_entity.type
_entity.pdbx_description
1 polymer ?
#
loop_
_entity_poly.entity_id
_entity_poly.type
_entity_poly.pdbx_seq_one_letter_code
_entity_poly.pdbx_strand_id
1 'polypeptide(L)'
;MILETNRLLLRPWSETDATDLFVQASHPEVGPAAGWPVHQSVEESREIIKTVLSQPETYALVLKETGQVIGSIGLMLGKQGGLDLPDSEAELGYWLGQGFWGQGLVPEACQAILNYGFNQLDLEKIWCRSFAGNTKSLRVQEKMGFVYQYLLEDVYFSLIDEVRSERVSLLTREEWQSRKENL
;
A
#
# COMPACT_ATOMS: atom_id res chain seq x y z
N MET A 1 -14.80 3.72 5.40
CA MET A 1 -14.88 4.50 4.13
C MET A 1 -14.86 3.55 2.95
N ILE A 2 -15.46 3.91 1.82
CA ILE A 2 -15.33 3.20 0.54
C ILE A 2 -14.87 4.24 -0.48
N LEU A 3 -13.80 3.94 -1.22
CA LEU A 3 -13.31 4.77 -2.31
C LEU A 3 -13.49 4.02 -3.63
N GLU A 4 -13.93 4.73 -4.65
CA GLU A 4 -14.24 4.14 -5.94
C GLU A 4 -13.41 4.81 -7.04
N THR A 5 -12.84 3.98 -7.92
CA THR A 5 -12.10 4.43 -9.10
C THR A 5 -12.78 3.90 -10.37
N ASN A 6 -12.16 4.06 -11.51
CA ASN A 6 -12.69 3.52 -12.76
C ASN A 6 -12.78 1.98 -12.73
N ARG A 7 -11.73 1.30 -12.26
CA ARG A 7 -11.62 -0.17 -12.28
C ARG A 7 -11.67 -0.82 -10.91
N LEU A 8 -11.48 -0.05 -9.82
CA LEU A 8 -11.31 -0.59 -8.47
C LEU A 8 -12.36 -0.05 -7.51
N LEU A 9 -12.68 -0.88 -6.52
CA LEU A 9 -13.36 -0.52 -5.29
C LEU A 9 -12.38 -0.74 -4.14
N LEU A 10 -12.07 0.32 -3.39
CA LEU A 10 -11.27 0.27 -2.18
C LEU A 10 -12.23 0.24 -1.00
N ARG A 11 -12.32 -0.89 -0.30
CA ARG A 11 -13.23 -1.08 0.84
C ARG A 11 -12.51 -1.73 2.02
N PRO A 12 -13.03 -1.60 3.24
CA PRO A 12 -12.51 -2.37 4.36
C PRO A 12 -12.45 -3.86 4.04
N TRP A 13 -11.44 -4.54 4.59
CA TRP A 13 -11.30 -5.98 4.48
C TRP A 13 -12.45 -6.70 5.20
N SER A 14 -12.83 -7.86 4.69
CA SER A 14 -13.79 -8.80 5.31
C SER A 14 -13.14 -10.16 5.47
N GLU A 15 -13.50 -10.91 6.51
CA GLU A 15 -13.02 -12.29 6.67
C GLU A 15 -13.39 -13.21 5.50
N THR A 16 -14.45 -12.86 4.76
CA THR A 16 -14.86 -13.55 3.53
C THR A 16 -13.85 -13.41 2.40
N ASP A 17 -12.94 -12.43 2.46
CA ASP A 17 -11.90 -12.20 1.47
C ASP A 17 -10.68 -13.15 1.64
N ALA A 18 -10.69 -14.00 2.67
CA ALA A 18 -9.54 -14.84 3.02
C ALA A 18 -9.08 -15.77 1.87
N THR A 19 -10.01 -16.28 1.07
CA THR A 19 -9.68 -17.12 -0.09
C THR A 19 -8.97 -16.32 -1.17
N ASP A 20 -9.47 -15.13 -1.51
CA ASP A 20 -8.83 -14.25 -2.50
C ASP A 20 -7.46 -13.77 -2.00
N LEU A 21 -7.38 -13.39 -0.70
CA LEU A 21 -6.10 -13.02 -0.09
C LEU A 21 -5.08 -14.17 -0.20
N PHE A 22 -5.49 -15.40 0.15
CA PHE A 22 -4.59 -16.56 0.05
C PHE A 22 -4.09 -16.77 -1.38
N VAL A 23 -4.97 -16.70 -2.38
CA VAL A 23 -4.58 -16.85 -3.79
C VAL A 23 -3.48 -15.86 -4.18
N GLN A 24 -3.58 -14.59 -3.74
CA GLN A 24 -2.57 -13.58 -4.07
C GLN A 24 -1.32 -13.69 -3.20
N ALA A 25 -1.49 -13.91 -1.90
CA ALA A 25 -0.43 -13.87 -0.90
C ALA A 25 0.40 -15.17 -0.82
N SER A 26 -0.07 -16.27 -1.38
CA SER A 26 0.70 -17.50 -1.53
C SER A 26 1.71 -17.46 -2.68
N HIS A 27 1.63 -16.43 -3.55
CA HIS A 27 2.59 -16.28 -4.62
C HIS A 27 3.96 -15.82 -4.08
N PRO A 28 5.09 -16.51 -4.43
CA PRO A 28 6.40 -16.30 -3.82
C PRO A 28 7.01 -14.91 -4.06
N GLU A 29 6.56 -14.17 -5.08
CA GLU A 29 7.06 -12.84 -5.39
C GLU A 29 6.24 -11.71 -4.73
N VAL A 30 5.08 -11.98 -4.12
CA VAL A 30 4.21 -10.93 -3.56
C VAL A 30 4.63 -10.55 -2.16
N GLY A 31 4.52 -11.45 -1.20
CA GLY A 31 4.84 -11.20 0.21
C GLY A 31 6.28 -10.72 0.43
N PRO A 32 7.30 -11.47 -0.04
CA PRO A 32 8.69 -11.10 0.15
C PRO A 32 9.08 -9.74 -0.45
N ALA A 33 8.40 -9.29 -1.51
CA ALA A 33 8.60 -7.96 -2.08
C ALA A 33 8.01 -6.83 -1.22
N ALA A 34 7.12 -7.18 -0.29
CA ALA A 34 6.47 -6.25 0.63
C ALA A 34 6.90 -6.45 2.11
N GLY A 35 7.85 -7.36 2.37
CA GLY A 35 8.44 -7.57 3.69
C GLY A 35 7.70 -8.55 4.59
N TRP A 36 6.85 -9.42 4.03
CA TRP A 36 6.15 -10.47 4.77
C TRP A 36 6.22 -11.84 4.05
N PRO A 37 6.10 -12.97 4.78
CA PRO A 37 6.24 -14.31 4.21
C PRO A 37 5.02 -14.69 3.38
N VAL A 38 5.18 -15.65 2.46
CA VAL A 38 4.07 -16.22 1.72
C VAL A 38 3.08 -16.89 2.68
N HIS A 39 1.78 -16.69 2.44
CA HIS A 39 0.72 -17.34 3.21
C HIS A 39 0.66 -18.83 2.90
N GLN A 40 0.42 -19.65 3.91
CA GLN A 40 0.43 -21.10 3.81
C GLN A 40 -0.97 -21.72 3.75
N SER A 41 -2.00 -20.95 4.16
CA SER A 41 -3.39 -21.41 4.16
C SER A 41 -4.40 -20.27 4.09
N VAL A 42 -5.65 -20.59 3.79
CA VAL A 42 -6.78 -19.66 3.86
C VAL A 42 -7.05 -19.22 5.31
N GLU A 43 -6.85 -20.11 6.27
CA GLU A 43 -7.02 -19.85 7.70
C GLU A 43 -6.00 -18.82 8.18
N GLU A 44 -4.73 -18.95 7.79
CA GLU A 44 -3.71 -17.95 8.07
C GLU A 44 -4.08 -16.59 7.44
N SER A 45 -4.51 -16.59 6.20
CA SER A 45 -4.99 -15.38 5.53
C SER A 45 -6.16 -14.72 6.28
N ARG A 46 -7.08 -15.51 6.82
CA ARG A 46 -8.19 -15.01 7.63
C ARG A 46 -7.71 -14.36 8.94
N GLU A 47 -6.72 -14.96 9.61
CA GLU A 47 -6.13 -14.35 10.81
C GLU A 47 -5.36 -13.06 10.48
N ILE A 48 -4.65 -13.00 9.36
CA ILE A 48 -3.99 -11.77 8.90
C ILE A 48 -5.03 -10.66 8.58
N ILE A 49 -6.19 -11.00 8.00
CA ILE A 49 -7.26 -10.02 7.83
C ILE A 49 -7.68 -9.45 9.18
N LYS A 50 -7.94 -10.28 10.18
CA LYS A 50 -8.39 -9.84 11.51
C LYS A 50 -7.37 -9.00 12.26
N THR A 51 -6.11 -9.37 12.20
CA THR A 51 -5.07 -8.82 13.07
C THR A 51 -4.26 -7.70 12.43
N VAL A 52 -4.12 -7.71 11.10
CA VAL A 52 -3.27 -6.78 10.35
C VAL A 52 -4.08 -5.91 9.39
N LEU A 53 -4.92 -6.53 8.55
CA LEU A 53 -5.57 -5.82 7.45
C LEU A 53 -6.88 -5.11 7.85
N SER A 54 -7.44 -5.40 9.02
CA SER A 54 -8.63 -4.72 9.57
C SER A 54 -8.29 -3.43 10.34
N GLN A 55 -7.07 -2.92 10.22
CA GLN A 55 -6.68 -1.64 10.81
C GLN A 55 -7.39 -0.48 10.10
N PRO A 56 -7.63 0.65 10.80
CA PRO A 56 -8.15 1.86 10.19
C PRO A 56 -7.34 2.25 8.94
N GLU A 57 -8.03 2.81 7.96
CA GLU A 57 -7.45 3.29 6.70
C GLU A 57 -6.68 2.25 5.89
N THR A 58 -6.98 0.95 6.12
CA THR A 58 -6.46 -0.18 5.34
C THR A 58 -7.59 -0.80 4.51
N TYR A 59 -7.38 -0.88 3.21
CA TYR A 59 -8.42 -1.24 2.23
C TYR A 59 -8.01 -2.41 1.35
N ALA A 60 -8.95 -3.33 1.12
CA ALA A 60 -8.87 -4.31 0.05
C ALA A 60 -9.05 -3.62 -1.31
N LEU A 61 -8.21 -3.96 -2.27
CA LEU A 61 -8.38 -3.58 -3.67
C LEU A 61 -9.25 -4.62 -4.37
N VAL A 62 -10.48 -4.26 -4.67
CA VAL A 62 -11.44 -5.14 -5.36
C VAL A 62 -11.54 -4.73 -6.83
N LEU A 63 -11.30 -5.67 -7.73
CA LEU A 63 -11.48 -5.45 -9.16
C LEU A 63 -12.98 -5.46 -9.50
N LYS A 64 -13.52 -4.34 -9.98
CA LYS A 64 -14.96 -4.17 -10.24
C LYS A 64 -15.52 -5.17 -11.23
N GLU A 65 -14.74 -5.54 -12.25
CA GLU A 65 -15.14 -6.46 -13.31
C GLU A 65 -15.48 -7.87 -12.77
N THR A 66 -14.72 -8.34 -11.76
CA THR A 66 -14.84 -9.72 -11.26
C THR A 66 -15.33 -9.81 -9.83
N GLY A 67 -15.28 -8.72 -9.07
CA GLY A 67 -15.51 -8.71 -7.63
C GLY A 67 -14.36 -9.31 -6.79
N GLN A 68 -13.26 -9.71 -7.44
CA GLN A 68 -12.11 -10.36 -6.78
C GLN A 68 -11.27 -9.36 -6.02
N VAL A 69 -10.80 -9.73 -4.82
CA VAL A 69 -9.77 -8.98 -4.10
C VAL A 69 -8.40 -9.32 -4.69
N ILE A 70 -7.70 -8.31 -5.14
CA ILE A 70 -6.43 -8.44 -5.89
C ILE A 70 -5.22 -7.83 -5.18
N GLY A 71 -5.41 -7.17 -4.03
CA GLY A 71 -4.33 -6.51 -3.30
C GLY A 71 -4.83 -5.68 -2.13
N SER A 72 -3.95 -4.88 -1.58
CA SER A 72 -4.23 -3.96 -0.47
C SER A 72 -3.57 -2.61 -0.68
N ILE A 73 -4.19 -1.58 -0.11
CA ILE A 73 -3.61 -0.24 0.01
C ILE A 73 -4.06 0.39 1.32
N GLY A 74 -3.22 1.20 1.95
CA GLY A 74 -3.60 1.86 3.20
C GLY A 74 -2.74 3.08 3.53
N LEU A 75 -3.27 3.90 4.45
CA LEU A 75 -2.57 5.01 5.09
C LEU A 75 -2.39 4.68 6.58
N MET A 76 -1.16 4.44 6.98
CA MET A 76 -0.80 4.24 8.39
C MET A 76 -0.55 5.60 9.03
N LEU A 77 -1.51 6.07 9.85
CA LEU A 77 -1.50 7.42 10.43
C LEU A 77 -0.49 7.50 11.57
N GLY A 78 0.26 8.59 11.62
CA GLY A 78 1.18 8.87 12.72
C GLY A 78 2.18 7.73 12.97
N LYS A 79 2.11 7.14 14.16
CA LYS A 79 3.01 6.06 14.61
C LYS A 79 2.56 4.64 14.23
N GLN A 80 1.51 4.48 13.43
CA GLN A 80 1.00 3.15 13.05
C GLN A 80 1.89 2.43 12.03
N GLY A 81 2.70 3.18 11.28
CA GLY A 81 3.65 2.66 10.30
C GLY A 81 5.03 2.35 10.87
N GLY A 82 5.99 2.16 9.99
CA GLY A 82 7.38 1.94 10.37
C GLY A 82 8.17 3.23 10.61
N LEU A 83 7.60 4.39 10.32
CA LEU A 83 8.15 5.71 10.61
C LEU A 83 7.47 6.31 11.85
N ASP A 84 8.24 7.02 12.69
CA ASP A 84 7.70 7.77 13.84
C ASP A 84 7.22 9.14 13.36
N LEU A 85 5.97 9.21 12.89
CA LEU A 85 5.39 10.39 12.26
C LEU A 85 4.45 11.13 13.23
N PRO A 86 4.26 12.46 13.05
CA PRO A 86 3.18 13.18 13.71
C PRO A 86 1.79 12.77 13.15
N ASP A 87 0.72 13.06 13.91
CA ASP A 87 -0.65 12.68 13.55
C ASP A 87 -1.16 13.34 12.24
N SER A 88 -0.53 14.46 11.83
CA SER A 88 -0.82 15.12 10.54
C SER A 88 -0.15 14.46 9.32
N GLU A 89 0.58 13.37 9.53
CA GLU A 89 1.30 12.66 8.49
C GLU A 89 0.92 11.17 8.48
N ALA A 90 1.11 10.52 7.34
CA ALA A 90 0.86 9.09 7.20
C ALA A 90 1.92 8.40 6.35
N GLU A 91 2.02 7.09 6.48
CA GLU A 91 2.80 6.24 5.58
C GLU A 91 1.86 5.49 4.63
N LEU A 92 2.06 5.62 3.32
CA LEU A 92 1.35 4.87 2.29
C LEU A 92 1.99 3.49 2.11
N GLY A 93 1.19 2.44 2.29
CA GLY A 93 1.57 1.08 1.98
C GLY A 93 0.64 0.46 0.95
N TYR A 94 1.17 -0.40 0.07
CA TYR A 94 0.39 -1.17 -0.90
C TYR A 94 1.10 -2.43 -1.35
N TRP A 95 0.31 -3.40 -1.76
CA TRP A 95 0.76 -4.57 -2.51
C TRP A 95 -0.33 -5.03 -3.48
N LEU A 96 0.05 -5.78 -4.51
CA LEU A 96 -0.85 -6.28 -5.54
C LEU A 96 -0.46 -7.70 -5.93
N GLY A 97 -1.44 -8.55 -6.20
CA GLY A 97 -1.24 -9.90 -6.72
C GLY A 97 -0.45 -9.88 -8.04
N GLN A 98 0.42 -10.87 -8.22
CA GLN A 98 1.39 -10.92 -9.33
C GLN A 98 0.72 -10.84 -10.70
N GLY A 99 -0.41 -11.52 -10.90
CA GLY A 99 -1.16 -11.52 -12.16
C GLY A 99 -1.74 -10.15 -12.58
N PHE A 100 -1.74 -9.18 -11.68
CA PHE A 100 -2.29 -7.83 -11.91
C PHE A 100 -1.21 -6.74 -12.06
N TRP A 101 0.07 -7.12 -12.02
CA TRP A 101 1.16 -6.17 -12.19
C TRP A 101 1.22 -5.58 -13.60
N GLY A 102 1.76 -4.37 -13.71
CA GLY A 102 1.97 -3.70 -15.00
C GLY A 102 0.72 -3.10 -15.64
N GLN A 103 -0.46 -3.26 -15.05
CA GLN A 103 -1.74 -2.81 -15.58
C GLN A 103 -2.18 -1.42 -15.12
N GLY A 104 -1.35 -0.72 -14.32
CA GLY A 104 -1.65 0.62 -13.82
C GLY A 104 -2.69 0.66 -12.69
N LEU A 105 -3.04 -0.49 -12.10
CA LEU A 105 -4.05 -0.57 -11.02
C LEU A 105 -3.57 0.08 -9.71
N VAL A 106 -2.31 -0.14 -9.30
CA VAL A 106 -1.76 0.51 -8.10
C VAL A 106 -1.70 2.03 -8.25
N PRO A 107 -1.19 2.62 -9.34
CA PRO A 107 -1.30 4.07 -9.57
C PRO A 107 -2.72 4.61 -9.48
N GLU A 108 -3.72 3.90 -10.01
CA GLU A 108 -5.12 4.28 -9.93
C GLU A 108 -5.64 4.28 -8.49
N ALA A 109 -5.32 3.25 -7.72
CA ALA A 109 -5.66 3.16 -6.29
C ALA A 109 -4.94 4.25 -5.47
N CYS A 110 -3.64 4.48 -5.74
CA CYS A 110 -2.85 5.53 -5.08
C CYS A 110 -3.47 6.90 -5.31
N GLN A 111 -3.92 7.22 -6.52
CA GLN A 111 -4.56 8.51 -6.79
C GLN A 111 -5.82 8.73 -5.95
N ALA A 112 -6.63 7.70 -5.76
CA ALA A 112 -7.84 7.76 -4.93
C ALA A 112 -7.51 7.97 -3.45
N ILE A 113 -6.59 7.15 -2.90
CA ILE A 113 -6.27 7.22 -1.47
C ILE A 113 -5.45 8.47 -1.10
N LEU A 114 -4.57 8.95 -1.97
CA LEU A 114 -3.84 10.20 -1.77
C LEU A 114 -4.81 11.39 -1.77
N ASN A 115 -5.78 11.39 -2.69
CA ASN A 115 -6.82 12.41 -2.71
C ASN A 115 -7.67 12.41 -1.43
N TYR A 116 -8.00 11.24 -0.92
CA TYR A 116 -8.68 11.05 0.35
C TYR A 116 -7.83 11.54 1.53
N GLY A 117 -6.57 11.12 1.61
CA GLY A 117 -5.65 11.50 2.67
C GLY A 117 -5.44 13.01 2.78
N PHE A 118 -5.17 13.69 1.67
CA PHE A 118 -4.94 15.12 1.69
C PHE A 118 -6.21 15.96 1.86
N ASN A 119 -7.36 15.55 1.33
CA ASN A 119 -8.56 16.39 1.32
C ASN A 119 -9.59 16.03 2.38
N GLN A 120 -9.61 14.80 2.90
CA GLN A 120 -10.60 14.37 3.89
C GLN A 120 -9.99 14.04 5.24
N LEU A 121 -8.79 13.44 5.28
CA LEU A 121 -8.04 13.22 6.52
C LEU A 121 -7.17 14.43 6.92
N ASP A 122 -7.13 15.46 6.08
CA ASP A 122 -6.38 16.71 6.30
C ASP A 122 -4.88 16.50 6.54
N LEU A 123 -4.30 15.44 5.94
CA LEU A 123 -2.88 15.16 6.07
C LEU A 123 -2.03 16.25 5.39
N GLU A 124 -0.90 16.57 5.99
CA GLU A 124 0.08 17.53 5.44
C GLU A 124 1.11 16.83 4.54
N LYS A 125 1.51 15.61 4.94
CA LYS A 125 2.52 14.81 4.23
C LYS A 125 2.14 13.34 4.22
N ILE A 126 2.47 12.69 3.12
CA ILE A 126 2.38 11.23 2.98
C ILE A 126 3.75 10.69 2.58
N TRP A 127 4.25 9.78 3.37
CA TRP A 127 5.51 9.08 3.17
C TRP A 127 5.26 7.75 2.47
N CYS A 128 6.24 7.23 1.76
CA CYS A 128 6.16 5.89 1.18
C CYS A 128 7.55 5.24 1.24
N ARG A 129 7.59 4.00 1.73
CA ARG A 129 8.82 3.20 1.75
C ARG A 129 8.73 2.05 0.77
N SER A 130 9.86 1.65 0.23
CA SER A 130 9.99 0.43 -0.56
C SER A 130 11.44 -0.07 -0.51
N PHE A 131 11.62 -1.37 -0.64
CA PHE A 131 12.96 -1.92 -0.78
C PHE A 131 13.70 -1.25 -1.93
N ALA A 132 14.98 -0.92 -1.73
CA ALA A 132 15.78 -0.17 -2.67
C ALA A 132 15.84 -0.81 -4.08
N GLY A 133 15.73 -2.14 -4.17
CA GLY A 133 15.68 -2.91 -5.42
C GLY A 133 14.28 -3.08 -6.03
N ASN A 134 13.20 -2.62 -5.36
CA ASN A 134 11.83 -2.78 -5.86
C ASN A 134 11.48 -1.69 -6.89
N THR A 135 12.01 -1.86 -8.10
CA THR A 135 11.81 -0.89 -9.20
C THR A 135 10.34 -0.69 -9.59
N LYS A 136 9.49 -1.67 -9.38
CA LYS A 136 8.04 -1.56 -9.65
C LYS A 136 7.40 -0.55 -8.69
N SER A 137 7.67 -0.66 -7.39
CA SER A 137 7.18 0.30 -6.39
C SER A 137 7.76 1.69 -6.61
N LEU A 138 9.06 1.79 -6.91
CA LEU A 138 9.70 3.09 -7.20
C LEU A 138 9.03 3.82 -8.37
N ARG A 139 8.69 3.12 -9.46
CA ARG A 139 7.97 3.71 -10.59
C ARG A 139 6.57 4.21 -10.22
N VAL A 140 5.87 3.50 -9.32
CA VAL A 140 4.57 3.97 -8.79
C VAL A 140 4.77 5.26 -8.02
N GLN A 141 5.74 5.31 -7.10
CA GLN A 141 6.04 6.49 -6.29
C GLN A 141 6.39 7.70 -7.18
N GLU A 142 7.28 7.53 -8.15
CA GLU A 142 7.64 8.57 -9.11
C GLU A 142 6.42 9.07 -9.89
N LYS A 143 5.58 8.14 -10.38
CA LYS A 143 4.35 8.49 -11.10
C LYS A 143 3.37 9.27 -10.22
N MET A 144 3.30 8.99 -8.93
CA MET A 144 2.46 9.72 -7.98
C MET A 144 3.08 11.04 -7.52
N GLY A 145 4.35 11.29 -7.83
CA GLY A 145 5.06 12.52 -7.50
C GLY A 145 5.80 12.50 -6.18
N PHE A 146 5.98 11.32 -5.59
CA PHE A 146 6.83 11.20 -4.42
C PHE A 146 8.28 11.55 -4.74
N VAL A 147 8.90 12.34 -3.88
CA VAL A 147 10.29 12.78 -3.99
C VAL A 147 11.15 12.00 -3.00
N TYR A 148 12.23 11.40 -3.49
CA TYR A 148 13.19 10.69 -2.66
C TYR A 148 13.77 11.60 -1.56
N GLN A 149 13.85 11.10 -0.34
CA GLN A 149 14.39 11.81 0.80
C GLN A 149 15.72 11.19 1.31
N TYR A 150 15.67 9.92 1.68
CA TYR A 150 16.84 9.20 2.21
C TYR A 150 16.70 7.68 2.06
N LEU A 151 17.81 7.00 2.34
CA LEU A 151 17.90 5.56 2.41
C LEU A 151 17.99 5.12 3.87
N LEU A 152 17.17 4.17 4.27
CA LEU A 152 17.36 3.39 5.49
C LEU A 152 18.20 2.18 5.12
N GLU A 153 19.43 2.11 5.61
CA GLU A 153 20.33 0.99 5.35
C GLU A 153 20.23 -0.05 6.47
N ASP A 154 20.47 -1.30 6.09
CA ASP A 154 20.59 -2.45 6.97
C ASP A 154 19.41 -2.64 7.95
N VAL A 155 18.17 -2.43 7.46
CA VAL A 155 16.95 -2.67 8.24
C VAL A 155 16.68 -4.16 8.30
N TYR A 156 16.55 -4.71 9.52
CA TYR A 156 16.18 -6.10 9.75
C TYR A 156 14.66 -6.31 9.68
N PHE A 157 14.22 -7.14 8.78
CA PHE A 157 12.82 -7.53 8.58
C PHE A 157 12.57 -8.90 9.23
N SER A 158 12.12 -8.90 10.46
CA SER A 158 11.96 -10.12 11.27
C SER A 158 10.98 -11.15 10.67
N LEU A 159 9.97 -10.69 9.93
CA LEU A 159 8.98 -11.58 9.31
C LEU A 159 9.54 -12.43 8.18
N ILE A 160 10.58 -11.97 7.50
CA ILE A 160 11.22 -12.67 6.39
C ILE A 160 12.67 -13.07 6.71
N ASP A 161 13.15 -12.76 7.93
CA ASP A 161 14.51 -13.01 8.41
C ASP A 161 15.60 -12.49 7.47
N GLU A 162 15.44 -11.25 6.99
CA GLU A 162 16.36 -10.62 6.06
C GLU A 162 16.75 -9.19 6.49
N VAL A 163 17.96 -8.79 6.12
CA VAL A 163 18.43 -7.40 6.20
C VAL A 163 18.33 -6.78 4.82
N ARG A 164 17.60 -5.67 4.69
CA ARG A 164 17.43 -4.95 3.44
C ARG A 164 17.48 -3.44 3.64
N SER A 165 17.77 -2.71 2.58
CA SER A 165 17.69 -1.24 2.58
C SER A 165 16.36 -0.80 1.98
N GLU A 166 15.78 0.27 2.53
CA GLU A 166 14.55 0.90 2.05
C GLU A 166 14.78 2.33 1.59
N ARG A 167 14.25 2.66 0.45
CA ARG A 167 14.13 4.07 0.01
C ARG A 167 12.89 4.67 0.66
N VAL A 168 13.09 5.85 1.26
CA VAL A 168 12.03 6.67 1.83
C VAL A 168 11.77 7.86 0.92
N SER A 169 10.53 8.05 0.54
CA SER A 169 10.06 9.12 -0.32
C SER A 169 8.89 9.85 0.32
N LEU A 170 8.72 11.11 -0.02
CA LEU A 170 7.72 12.02 0.54
C LEU A 170 6.90 12.66 -0.58
N LEU A 171 5.62 12.86 -0.31
CA LEU A 171 4.72 13.72 -1.07
C LEU A 171 4.01 14.66 -0.11
N THR A 172 4.11 15.97 -0.33
CA THR A 172 3.40 16.99 0.44
C THR A 172 2.04 17.30 -0.18
N ARG A 173 1.13 17.85 0.63
CA ARG A 173 -0.17 18.35 0.15
C ARG A 173 -0.01 19.39 -0.95
N GLU A 174 0.92 20.32 -0.80
CA GLU A 174 1.17 21.38 -1.78
C GLU A 174 1.61 20.80 -3.14
N GLU A 175 2.57 19.87 -3.13
CA GLU A 175 3.01 19.19 -4.35
C GLU A 175 1.87 18.40 -5.02
N TRP A 176 1.02 17.73 -4.22
CA TRP A 176 -0.13 17.01 -4.72
C TRP A 176 -1.16 17.94 -5.39
N GLN A 177 -1.47 19.08 -4.77
CA GLN A 177 -2.41 20.06 -5.31
C GLN A 177 -1.89 20.69 -6.60
N SER A 178 -0.62 21.11 -6.63
CA SER A 178 0.02 21.70 -7.82
C SER A 178 0.02 20.76 -9.03
N ARG A 179 0.11 19.45 -8.81
CA ARG A 179 0.04 18.46 -9.92
C ARG A 179 -1.35 18.36 -10.53
N LYS A 180 -2.41 18.57 -9.77
CA LYS A 180 -3.80 18.53 -10.27
C LYS A 180 -4.15 19.72 -11.14
N GLU A 181 -3.54 20.87 -10.89
CA GLU A 181 -3.76 22.08 -11.68
C GLU A 181 -3.08 22.01 -13.04
N ASN A 182 -2.12 21.09 -13.22
CA ASN A 182 -1.34 20.92 -14.46
C ASN A 182 -1.76 19.70 -15.30
N LEU A 183 -2.85 18.99 -14.92
CA LEU A 183 -3.45 17.86 -15.64
C LEU A 183 -4.79 18.26 -16.24
#